data_2c4ef6b620ef9cf49a0ea093f4b21604
#
_entry.id   2c4ef6b620ef9cf49a0ea093f4b21604
#
_cell.length_a   1.000
_cell.length_b   1.000
_cell.length_c   1.000
_cell.angle_alpha   90.00
_cell.angle_beta   90.00
_cell.angle_gamma   90.00
#
_symmetry.space_group_name_H-M   'P 1'
#
loop_
_entity.id
_entity.type
_entity.pdbx_description
1 polymer ?
#
loop_
_entity_poly.entity_id
_entity_poly.type
_entity_poly.pdbx_seq_one_letter_code
_entity_poly.pdbx_strand_id
1 'polypeptide(L)'
;FEGEEATAEDAVNGKVYAGPLADTESEEAVADMSDVKIVRVEGTGGSLTALPIIETLLGDVSAYVPTNVISITDGQIYLEGDLFNAGIRPAVNVGISVSRVGGAAQTKAMKQVAGRLRLDMAAYRELAAFAQFGSDLDAATQAQLKRGQRMQEILKQPQYEPSSLKDQVIIMFAGTRDFAADVDLEDMRKWEVELLRYMEASHPEIGKAITDEKRITDDTEAKLRQALETFKSTWQA
;
A
#
# COMPACT_ATOMS: atom_id res chain seq x y z
N PHE A 1 -17.26 -6.78 18.02
CA PHE A 1 -17.67 -5.93 19.15
C PHE A 1 -18.46 -4.76 18.58
N GLU A 2 -19.78 -4.85 18.52
CA GLU A 2 -20.66 -3.73 18.16
C GLU A 2 -21.23 -3.12 19.44
N GLY A 3 -20.75 -1.91 19.77
CA GLY A 3 -21.59 -0.80 20.16
C GLY A 3 -22.34 -0.82 21.48
N GLU A 4 -21.85 -1.41 22.56
CA GLU A 4 -22.31 -1.03 23.89
C GLU A 4 -21.13 -0.52 24.71
N GLU A 5 -21.26 0.71 25.16
CA GLU A 5 -20.35 1.33 26.10
C GLU A 5 -20.51 0.61 27.47
N ALA A 6 -19.41 0.03 27.95
CA ALA A 6 -19.38 -0.57 29.27
C ALA A 6 -18.30 0.11 30.10
N THR A 7 -18.61 0.36 31.35
CA THR A 7 -17.64 0.87 32.34
C THR A 7 -16.98 -0.30 33.06
N ALA A 8 -15.90 -0.02 33.80
CA ALA A 8 -15.27 -1.04 34.62
C ALA A 8 -16.22 -1.57 35.77
N GLU A 9 -17.28 -0.81 36.06
CA GLU A 9 -18.31 -1.17 37.05
C GLU A 9 -19.31 -2.18 36.48
N ASP A 10 -19.44 -2.27 35.16
CA ASP A 10 -20.33 -3.21 34.45
C ASP A 10 -19.68 -4.61 34.29
N ALA A 11 -18.47 -4.81 34.80
CA ALA A 11 -17.81 -6.10 34.71
C ALA A 11 -18.51 -7.18 35.54
N VAL A 12 -18.90 -8.30 34.91
CA VAL A 12 -19.74 -9.38 35.44
C VAL A 12 -19.21 -9.95 36.76
N ASN A 13 -17.93 -9.89 37.01
CA ASN A 13 -17.32 -10.38 38.27
C ASN A 13 -16.35 -9.36 38.88
N GLY A 14 -16.42 -8.12 38.47
CA GLY A 14 -15.55 -7.04 38.92
C GLY A 14 -14.09 -7.19 38.46
N LYS A 15 -13.80 -8.12 37.54
CA LYS A 15 -12.46 -8.37 37.05
C LYS A 15 -12.26 -7.73 35.70
N VAL A 16 -11.26 -6.86 35.59
CA VAL A 16 -10.82 -6.24 34.36
C VAL A 16 -9.56 -6.93 33.89
N TYR A 17 -9.54 -7.36 32.63
CA TYR A 17 -8.39 -7.95 31.97
C TYR A 17 -7.63 -6.86 31.22
N ALA A 18 -6.31 -6.81 31.34
CA ALA A 18 -5.48 -5.79 30.72
C ALA A 18 -4.16 -6.38 30.22
N GLY A 19 -3.60 -5.76 29.17
CA GLY A 19 -2.33 -6.19 28.59
C GLY A 19 -2.49 -7.05 27.33
N PRO A 20 -1.38 -7.57 26.79
CA PRO A 20 -1.37 -8.26 25.48
C PRO A 20 -2.16 -9.58 25.46
N LEU A 21 -2.41 -10.17 26.60
CA LEU A 21 -3.14 -11.44 26.74
C LEU A 21 -4.60 -11.25 27.21
N ALA A 22 -5.05 -10.01 27.37
CA ALA A 22 -6.36 -9.70 27.93
C ALA A 22 -7.52 -10.36 27.17
N ASP A 23 -7.44 -10.42 25.85
CA ASP A 23 -8.47 -11.05 25.01
C ASP A 23 -8.53 -12.55 25.29
N THR A 24 -7.39 -13.24 25.26
CA THR A 24 -7.30 -14.69 25.53
C THR A 24 -7.74 -15.04 26.97
N GLU A 25 -7.25 -14.30 27.96
CA GLU A 25 -7.59 -14.52 29.38
C GLU A 25 -9.06 -14.24 29.65
N SER A 26 -9.67 -13.25 29.00
CA SER A 26 -11.09 -12.96 29.16
C SER A 26 -11.96 -14.01 28.48
N GLU A 27 -11.59 -14.48 27.29
CA GLU A 27 -12.28 -15.57 26.59
C GLU A 27 -12.23 -16.88 27.39
N GLU A 28 -11.07 -17.26 27.92
CA GLU A 28 -10.92 -18.44 28.78
C GLU A 28 -11.76 -18.33 30.05
N ALA A 29 -11.82 -17.16 30.66
CA ALA A 29 -12.57 -16.94 31.88
C ALA A 29 -14.08 -17.07 31.75
N VAL A 30 -14.62 -16.84 30.54
CA VAL A 30 -16.06 -16.91 30.25
C VAL A 30 -16.45 -18.15 29.45
N ALA A 31 -15.50 -19.01 29.07
CA ALA A 31 -15.74 -20.17 28.21
C ALA A 31 -16.85 -21.10 28.70
N ASP A 32 -17.00 -21.26 30.02
CA ASP A 32 -18.00 -22.10 30.67
C ASP A 32 -19.24 -21.33 31.13
N MET A 33 -19.35 -20.03 30.80
CA MET A 33 -20.47 -19.18 31.22
C MET A 33 -21.47 -19.00 30.09
N SER A 34 -22.76 -19.23 30.37
CA SER A 34 -23.85 -18.85 29.45
C SER A 34 -24.29 -17.42 29.75
N ASP A 35 -24.70 -16.71 28.68
CA ASP A 35 -25.25 -15.33 28.77
C ASP A 35 -24.26 -14.24 29.26
N VAL A 36 -22.96 -14.49 29.09
CA VAL A 36 -21.90 -13.51 29.38
C VAL A 36 -21.36 -12.93 28.10
N LYS A 37 -21.19 -11.61 28.05
CA LYS A 37 -20.63 -10.88 26.92
C LYS A 37 -19.36 -10.17 27.35
N ILE A 38 -18.25 -10.42 26.64
CA ILE A 38 -17.02 -9.66 26.83
C ILE A 38 -17.21 -8.31 26.15
N VAL A 39 -17.06 -7.24 26.92
CA VAL A 39 -17.16 -5.86 26.41
C VAL A 39 -15.86 -5.11 26.68
N ARG A 40 -15.49 -4.27 25.74
CA ARG A 40 -14.33 -3.40 25.90
C ARG A 40 -14.69 -2.23 26.78
N VAL A 41 -13.88 -1.95 27.80
CA VAL A 41 -14.06 -0.76 28.62
C VAL A 41 -13.73 0.48 27.77
N GLU A 42 -14.63 1.46 27.74
CA GLU A 42 -14.50 2.70 27.01
C GLU A 42 -13.24 3.48 27.46
N GLY A 43 -12.57 4.14 26.51
CA GLY A 43 -11.35 4.90 26.79
C GLY A 43 -10.14 4.06 27.16
N THR A 44 -10.24 2.73 27.13
CA THR A 44 -9.11 1.83 27.38
C THR A 44 -8.58 1.22 26.10
N GLY A 45 -7.32 0.85 26.14
CA GLY A 45 -6.63 0.30 25.00
C GLY A 45 -5.96 1.38 24.15
N GLY A 46 -5.16 0.93 23.21
CA GLY A 46 -4.39 1.76 22.31
C GLY A 46 -3.40 0.89 21.54
N SER A 47 -2.72 1.52 20.61
CA SER A 47 -1.65 0.87 19.85
C SER A 47 -0.41 1.75 19.83
N LEU A 48 0.74 1.12 19.84
CA LEU A 48 2.03 1.77 19.65
C LEU A 48 2.72 1.09 18.46
N THR A 49 2.99 1.88 17.43
CA THR A 49 3.81 1.41 16.29
C THR A 49 5.19 2.05 16.40
N ALA A 50 6.21 1.23 16.47
CA ALA A 50 7.60 1.66 16.48
C ALA A 50 8.21 1.46 15.08
N LEU A 51 8.83 2.52 14.54
CA LEU A 51 9.57 2.51 13.27
C LEU A 51 11.05 2.83 13.57
N PRO A 52 11.86 1.84 13.98
CA PRO A 52 13.27 2.06 14.20
C PRO A 52 13.99 2.35 12.88
N ILE A 53 14.82 3.38 12.86
CA ILE A 53 15.65 3.75 11.72
C ILE A 53 17.08 3.33 12.02
N ILE A 54 17.64 2.48 11.17
CA ILE A 54 18.98 1.94 11.32
C ILE A 54 19.83 2.35 10.11
N GLU A 55 20.96 2.97 10.39
CA GLU A 55 21.97 3.26 9.38
C GLU A 55 22.79 2.00 9.08
N THR A 56 22.99 1.72 7.81
CA THR A 56 23.92 0.67 7.34
C THR A 56 25.18 1.29 6.75
N LEU A 57 26.34 0.77 7.12
CA LEU A 57 27.59 1.18 6.49
C LEU A 57 27.72 0.48 5.15
N LEU A 58 27.78 1.26 4.06
CA LEU A 58 27.92 0.75 2.68
C LEU A 58 26.85 -0.29 2.29
N GLY A 59 25.66 -0.22 2.89
CA GLY A 59 24.58 -1.16 2.61
C GLY A 59 24.72 -2.52 3.29
N ASP A 60 25.66 -2.69 4.22
CA ASP A 60 25.85 -3.97 4.94
C ASP A 60 24.72 -4.23 5.94
N VAL A 61 23.73 -5.03 5.52
CA VAL A 61 22.63 -5.50 6.36
C VAL A 61 22.99 -6.70 7.22
N SER A 62 24.16 -7.31 7.00
CA SER A 62 24.63 -8.47 7.75
C SER A 62 25.33 -8.10 9.07
N ALA A 63 25.59 -6.81 9.29
CA ALA A 63 26.13 -6.30 10.54
C ALA A 63 25.21 -6.61 11.74
N TYR A 64 25.78 -6.60 12.94
CA TYR A 64 25.10 -7.04 14.17
C TYR A 64 23.80 -6.28 14.45
N VAL A 65 23.80 -4.95 14.35
CA VAL A 65 22.61 -4.13 14.66
C VAL A 65 21.51 -4.33 13.65
N PRO A 66 21.73 -4.19 12.32
CA PRO A 66 20.71 -4.47 11.32
C PRO A 66 20.11 -5.87 11.45
N THR A 67 20.93 -6.90 11.61
CA THR A 67 20.47 -8.28 11.74
C THR A 67 19.55 -8.49 12.93
N ASN A 68 19.90 -7.94 14.09
CA ASN A 68 19.07 -8.04 15.28
C ASN A 68 17.74 -7.30 15.10
N VAL A 69 17.75 -6.07 14.58
CA VAL A 69 16.53 -5.29 14.37
C VAL A 69 15.60 -5.97 13.36
N ILE A 70 16.11 -6.50 12.25
CA ILE A 70 15.32 -7.26 11.27
C ILE A 70 14.69 -8.51 11.90
N SER A 71 15.38 -9.16 12.84
CA SER A 71 14.87 -10.36 13.51
C SER A 71 13.75 -10.06 14.51
N ILE A 72 13.79 -8.90 15.15
CA ILE A 72 12.84 -8.47 16.18
C ILE A 72 11.57 -7.84 15.57
N THR A 73 11.72 -7.09 14.47
CA THR A 73 10.64 -6.37 13.81
C THR A 73 9.84 -7.25 12.86
N ASP A 74 8.62 -6.81 12.49
CA ASP A 74 7.74 -7.52 11.54
C ASP A 74 8.07 -7.23 10.07
N GLY A 75 9.27 -6.82 9.79
CA GLY A 75 9.76 -6.55 8.45
C GLY A 75 10.69 -5.35 8.39
N GLN A 76 11.17 -5.04 7.21
CA GLN A 76 12.04 -3.89 6.97
C GLN A 76 11.70 -3.22 5.64
N ILE A 77 11.87 -1.91 5.61
CA ILE A 77 11.90 -1.11 4.38
C ILE A 77 13.37 -0.77 4.13
N TYR A 78 13.93 -1.30 3.04
CA TYR A 78 15.31 -1.09 2.68
C TYR A 78 15.43 0.04 1.67
N LEU A 79 16.24 1.06 2.01
CA LEU A 79 16.50 2.21 1.15
C LEU A 79 17.90 2.11 0.57
N GLU A 80 18.03 2.33 -0.74
CA GLU A 80 19.31 2.28 -1.47
C GLU A 80 19.72 3.66 -1.98
N GLY A 81 21.00 3.99 -1.77
CA GLY A 81 21.58 5.23 -2.28
C GLY A 81 21.58 5.32 -3.81
N ASP A 82 21.81 4.21 -4.50
CA ASP A 82 21.83 4.18 -5.96
C ASP A 82 20.44 4.47 -6.55
N LEU A 83 19.36 3.95 -5.97
CA LEU A 83 18.00 4.28 -6.36
C LEU A 83 17.71 5.77 -6.12
N PHE A 84 18.15 6.30 -4.98
CA PHE A 84 17.99 7.73 -4.67
C PHE A 84 18.70 8.62 -5.68
N ASN A 85 19.93 8.30 -6.03
CA ASN A 85 20.75 9.03 -7.01
C ASN A 85 20.18 8.89 -8.44
N ALA A 86 19.55 7.77 -8.76
CA ALA A 86 18.83 7.56 -10.01
C ALA A 86 17.46 8.29 -10.06
N GLY A 87 17.10 9.07 -9.04
CA GLY A 87 15.85 9.83 -8.98
C GLY A 87 14.61 8.99 -8.64
N ILE A 88 14.79 7.76 -8.17
CA ILE A 88 13.71 6.90 -7.67
C ILE A 88 13.48 7.26 -6.21
N ARG A 89 12.40 7.96 -5.92
CA ARG A 89 12.08 8.46 -4.59
C ARG A 89 10.62 8.20 -4.26
N PRO A 90 10.31 7.48 -3.16
CA PRO A 90 11.26 6.92 -2.17
C PRO A 90 12.17 5.84 -2.76
N ALA A 91 13.42 5.78 -2.27
CA ALA A 91 14.47 4.89 -2.77
C ALA A 91 14.33 3.45 -2.23
N VAL A 92 13.11 2.90 -2.27
CA VAL A 92 12.77 1.60 -1.69
C VAL A 92 13.19 0.46 -2.61
N ASN A 93 14.09 -0.38 -2.14
CA ASN A 93 14.35 -1.66 -2.80
C ASN A 93 13.28 -2.69 -2.42
N VAL A 94 12.34 -2.93 -3.32
CA VAL A 94 11.22 -3.86 -3.10
C VAL A 94 11.67 -5.33 -3.03
N GLY A 95 12.82 -5.66 -3.59
CA GLY A 95 13.37 -7.02 -3.58
C GLY A 95 13.83 -7.47 -2.19
N ILE A 96 14.48 -6.56 -1.46
CA ILE A 96 15.05 -6.81 -0.13
C ILE A 96 14.08 -6.41 0.98
N SER A 97 13.17 -5.48 0.70
CA SER A 97 12.15 -5.07 1.66
C SER A 97 11.14 -6.20 1.90
N VAL A 98 10.83 -6.44 3.17
CA VAL A 98 9.93 -7.52 3.60
C VAL A 98 8.90 -6.97 4.58
N SER A 99 7.67 -7.44 4.46
CA SER A 99 6.64 -7.27 5.49
C SER A 99 6.09 -8.63 5.89
N ARG A 100 6.19 -9.00 7.17
CA ARG A 100 5.63 -10.27 7.69
C ARG A 100 4.11 -10.21 7.76
N VAL A 101 3.55 -9.04 8.02
CA VAL A 101 2.10 -8.80 7.99
C VAL A 101 1.58 -8.81 6.55
N GLY A 102 2.34 -8.22 5.65
CA GLY A 102 2.10 -8.26 4.20
C GLY A 102 0.70 -7.83 3.79
N GLY A 103 0.10 -8.63 2.93
CA GLY A 103 -1.23 -8.36 2.40
C GLY A 103 -2.35 -8.34 3.44
N ALA A 104 -2.16 -8.89 4.65
CA ALA A 104 -3.19 -8.86 5.68
C ALA A 104 -3.50 -7.44 6.16
N ALA A 105 -2.49 -6.55 6.13
CA ALA A 105 -2.66 -5.13 6.50
C ALA A 105 -3.30 -4.27 5.41
N GLN A 106 -3.37 -4.77 4.17
CA GLN A 106 -3.93 -4.02 3.05
C GLN A 106 -5.46 -4.09 3.02
N THR A 107 -6.10 -2.98 2.63
CA THR A 107 -7.52 -3.00 2.27
C THR A 107 -7.77 -3.91 1.06
N LYS A 108 -9.00 -4.38 0.89
CA LYS A 108 -9.36 -5.18 -0.29
C LYS A 108 -9.13 -4.39 -1.58
N ALA A 109 -9.45 -3.08 -1.60
CA ALA A 109 -9.21 -2.21 -2.74
C ALA A 109 -7.72 -2.20 -3.15
N MET A 110 -6.81 -2.02 -2.19
CA MET A 110 -5.37 -2.03 -2.47
C MET A 110 -4.91 -3.39 -3.00
N LYS A 111 -5.39 -4.50 -2.42
CA LYS A 111 -5.07 -5.85 -2.93
C LYS A 111 -5.52 -6.08 -4.38
N GLN A 112 -6.68 -5.53 -4.76
CA GLN A 112 -7.23 -5.67 -6.11
C GLN A 112 -6.36 -4.95 -7.16
N VAL A 113 -5.75 -3.82 -6.80
CA VAL A 113 -4.94 -3.02 -7.75
C VAL A 113 -3.44 -3.34 -7.70
N ALA A 114 -2.89 -3.67 -6.52
CA ALA A 114 -1.46 -3.86 -6.32
C ALA A 114 -1.03 -5.33 -6.20
N GLY A 115 -1.94 -6.28 -6.27
CA GLY A 115 -1.65 -7.70 -5.99
C GLY A 115 -0.57 -8.31 -6.87
N ARG A 116 -0.42 -7.87 -8.11
CA ARG A 116 0.60 -8.34 -9.06
C ARG A 116 1.79 -7.38 -9.22
N LEU A 117 1.68 -6.17 -8.69
CA LEU A 117 2.66 -5.11 -8.90
C LEU A 117 4.10 -5.53 -8.57
N ARG A 118 4.29 -6.25 -7.46
CA ARG A 118 5.62 -6.71 -7.06
C ARG A 118 6.25 -7.63 -8.10
N LEU A 119 5.47 -8.53 -8.68
CA LEU A 119 5.93 -9.45 -9.73
C LEU A 119 6.22 -8.69 -11.03
N ASP A 120 5.33 -7.78 -11.42
CA ASP A 120 5.49 -6.98 -12.63
C ASP A 120 6.74 -6.08 -12.54
N MET A 121 6.99 -5.47 -11.37
CA MET A 121 8.20 -4.67 -11.14
C MET A 121 9.48 -5.49 -11.04
N ALA A 122 9.43 -6.73 -10.55
CA ALA A 122 10.57 -7.64 -10.55
C ALA A 122 10.93 -8.02 -12.00
N ALA A 123 9.94 -8.43 -12.80
CA ALA A 123 10.13 -8.74 -14.22
C ALA A 123 10.67 -7.54 -15.00
N TYR A 124 10.15 -6.33 -14.73
CA TYR A 124 10.67 -5.11 -15.33
C TYR A 124 12.16 -4.88 -15.03
N ARG A 125 12.60 -5.06 -13.77
CA ARG A 125 14.01 -4.88 -13.40
C ARG A 125 14.94 -5.87 -14.10
N GLU A 126 14.53 -7.12 -14.21
CA GLU A 126 15.29 -8.14 -14.93
C GLU A 126 15.41 -7.78 -16.42
N LEU A 127 14.31 -7.38 -17.04
CA LEU A 127 14.30 -6.95 -18.43
C LEU A 127 15.11 -5.66 -18.66
N ALA A 128 15.03 -4.69 -17.75
CA ALA A 128 15.78 -3.45 -17.83
C ALA A 128 17.30 -3.69 -17.71
N ALA A 129 17.72 -4.58 -16.82
CA ALA A 129 19.11 -4.98 -16.70
C ALA A 129 19.60 -5.68 -17.97
N PHE A 130 18.78 -6.56 -18.56
CA PHE A 130 19.11 -7.27 -19.79
C PHE A 130 19.16 -6.32 -21.01
N ALA A 131 18.25 -5.35 -21.06
CA ALA A 131 18.18 -4.36 -22.14
C ALA A 131 19.44 -3.49 -22.27
N GLN A 132 20.20 -3.33 -21.19
CA GLN A 132 21.48 -2.60 -21.24
C GLN A 132 22.56 -3.31 -22.05
N PHE A 133 22.43 -4.62 -22.25
CA PHE A 133 23.42 -5.46 -22.94
C PHE A 133 23.02 -5.87 -24.36
N GLY A 134 21.77 -5.65 -24.78
CA GLY A 134 21.25 -6.10 -26.07
C GLY A 134 20.56 -4.99 -26.86
N SER A 135 20.86 -4.89 -28.16
CA SER A 135 20.34 -3.84 -29.04
C SER A 135 19.01 -4.18 -29.70
N ASP A 136 18.67 -5.46 -29.85
CA ASP A 136 17.50 -5.91 -30.62
C ASP A 136 16.47 -6.60 -29.69
N LEU A 137 15.63 -5.79 -29.07
CA LEU A 137 14.49 -6.29 -28.30
C LEU A 137 13.26 -6.38 -29.22
N ASP A 138 12.53 -7.49 -29.11
CA ASP A 138 11.25 -7.60 -29.81
C ASP A 138 10.22 -6.59 -29.30
N ALA A 139 9.17 -6.35 -30.09
CA ALA A 139 8.14 -5.34 -29.78
C ALA A 139 7.39 -5.63 -28.47
N ALA A 140 7.21 -6.89 -28.10
CA ALA A 140 6.53 -7.27 -26.86
C ALA A 140 7.39 -6.92 -25.63
N THR A 141 8.67 -7.23 -25.68
CA THR A 141 9.64 -6.89 -24.62
C THR A 141 9.79 -5.38 -24.47
N GLN A 142 9.82 -4.62 -25.60
CA GLN A 142 9.84 -3.15 -25.56
C GLN A 142 8.57 -2.58 -24.92
N ALA A 143 7.39 -3.13 -25.23
CA ALA A 143 6.15 -2.70 -24.62
C ALA A 143 6.13 -2.96 -23.09
N GLN A 144 6.65 -4.11 -22.67
CA GLN A 144 6.76 -4.45 -21.26
C GLN A 144 7.75 -3.53 -20.51
N LEU A 145 8.87 -3.18 -21.13
CA LEU A 145 9.81 -2.20 -20.57
C LEU A 145 9.16 -0.82 -20.40
N LYS A 146 8.48 -0.32 -21.42
CA LYS A 146 7.78 0.97 -21.36
C LYS A 146 6.69 0.98 -20.29
N ARG A 147 5.94 -0.11 -20.15
CA ARG A 147 4.96 -0.27 -19.08
C ARG A 147 5.61 -0.22 -17.70
N GLY A 148 6.70 -0.94 -17.51
CA GLY A 148 7.45 -0.95 -16.25
C GLY A 148 8.04 0.43 -15.90
N GLN A 149 8.56 1.16 -16.90
CA GLN A 149 9.05 2.54 -16.71
C GLN A 149 7.94 3.48 -16.23
N ARG A 150 6.75 3.44 -16.87
CA ARG A 150 5.60 4.25 -16.45
C ARG A 150 5.14 3.89 -15.04
N MET A 151 5.10 2.59 -14.72
CA MET A 151 4.75 2.15 -13.38
C MET A 151 5.77 2.62 -12.35
N GLN A 152 7.06 2.66 -12.70
CA GLN A 152 8.09 3.21 -11.83
C GLN A 152 7.91 4.72 -11.59
N GLU A 153 7.50 5.49 -12.62
CA GLU A 153 7.18 6.91 -12.44
C GLU A 153 5.97 7.12 -11.52
N ILE A 154 4.90 6.33 -11.70
CA ILE A 154 3.70 6.35 -10.85
C ILE A 154 4.03 6.05 -9.38
N LEU A 155 5.04 5.24 -9.12
CA LEU A 155 5.45 4.89 -7.74
C LEU A 155 6.32 5.95 -7.07
N LYS A 156 6.79 6.96 -7.80
CA LYS A 156 7.52 8.08 -7.21
C LYS A 156 6.59 8.98 -6.43
N GLN A 157 7.05 9.44 -5.30
CA GLN A 157 6.28 10.30 -4.40
C GLN A 157 7.15 11.45 -3.90
N PRO A 158 6.68 12.69 -3.93
CA PRO A 158 7.37 13.82 -3.34
C PRO A 158 7.50 13.68 -1.82
N GLN A 159 8.50 14.33 -1.28
CA GLN A 159 8.70 14.36 0.17
C GLN A 159 7.58 15.17 0.84
N TYR A 160 7.06 14.67 1.97
CA TYR A 160 5.98 15.30 2.76
C TYR A 160 4.62 15.40 2.05
N GLU A 161 4.40 14.68 0.97
CA GLU A 161 3.12 14.62 0.26
C GLU A 161 2.51 13.21 0.36
N PRO A 162 1.91 12.83 1.50
CA PRO A 162 1.26 11.54 1.64
C PRO A 162 0.00 11.47 0.77
N SER A 163 -0.16 10.38 0.01
CA SER A 163 -1.34 10.13 -0.80
C SER A 163 -2.42 9.42 0.01
N SER A 164 -3.68 9.82 -0.18
CA SER A 164 -4.81 9.15 0.45
C SER A 164 -5.05 7.75 -0.12
N LEU A 165 -5.79 6.88 0.60
CA LEU A 165 -6.12 5.54 0.09
C LEU A 165 -6.83 5.59 -1.26
N LYS A 166 -7.80 6.51 -1.42
CA LYS A 166 -8.55 6.67 -2.68
C LYS A 166 -7.64 7.02 -3.83
N ASP A 167 -6.72 7.97 -3.63
CA ASP A 167 -5.79 8.44 -4.66
C ASP A 167 -4.81 7.34 -5.06
N GLN A 168 -4.24 6.64 -4.08
CA GLN A 168 -3.37 5.49 -4.34
C GLN A 168 -4.09 4.42 -5.17
N VAL A 169 -5.32 4.07 -4.80
CA VAL A 169 -6.11 3.03 -5.50
C VAL A 169 -6.44 3.46 -6.92
N ILE A 170 -6.86 4.73 -7.13
CA ILE A 170 -7.19 5.26 -8.46
C ILE A 170 -5.96 5.25 -9.38
N ILE A 171 -4.83 5.79 -8.92
CA ILE A 171 -3.59 5.84 -9.69
C ILE A 171 -3.07 4.43 -10.01
N MET A 172 -3.05 3.55 -9.01
CA MET A 172 -2.62 2.16 -9.20
C MET A 172 -3.54 1.40 -10.15
N PHE A 173 -4.85 1.62 -10.07
CA PHE A 173 -5.79 1.04 -11.02
C PHE A 173 -5.51 1.52 -12.44
N ALA A 174 -5.34 2.83 -12.62
CA ALA A 174 -5.06 3.42 -13.92
C ALA A 174 -3.73 2.89 -14.51
N GLY A 175 -2.66 2.84 -13.72
CA GLY A 175 -1.35 2.35 -14.15
C GLY A 175 -1.34 0.85 -14.47
N THR A 176 -1.94 0.02 -13.63
CA THR A 176 -1.98 -1.45 -13.82
C THR A 176 -2.91 -1.90 -14.96
N ARG A 177 -3.84 -1.05 -15.39
CA ARG A 177 -4.81 -1.31 -16.48
C ARG A 177 -4.49 -0.57 -17.76
N ASP A 178 -3.25 -0.06 -17.88
CA ASP A 178 -2.70 0.58 -19.10
C ASP A 178 -3.42 1.87 -19.55
N PHE A 179 -4.14 2.56 -18.66
CA PHE A 179 -4.74 3.87 -19.01
C PHE A 179 -3.69 4.96 -19.25
N ALA A 180 -2.48 4.79 -18.74
CA ALA A 180 -1.34 5.66 -18.99
C ALA A 180 -0.44 5.20 -20.15
N ALA A 181 -0.89 4.24 -21.00
CA ALA A 181 -0.03 3.62 -22.01
C ALA A 181 0.51 4.61 -23.06
N ASP A 182 -0.25 5.65 -23.36
CA ASP A 182 0.08 6.66 -24.38
C ASP A 182 0.73 7.92 -23.79
N VAL A 183 0.97 7.94 -22.47
CA VAL A 183 1.59 9.08 -21.77
C VAL A 183 3.11 8.97 -21.83
N ASP A 184 3.79 10.05 -22.19
CA ASP A 184 5.23 10.12 -22.18
C ASP A 184 5.77 10.15 -20.73
N LEU A 185 6.97 9.59 -20.53
CA LEU A 185 7.54 9.46 -19.18
C LEU A 185 7.73 10.82 -18.48
N GLU A 186 8.05 11.85 -19.24
CA GLU A 186 8.25 13.22 -18.73
C GLU A 186 6.95 13.83 -18.23
N ASP A 187 5.81 13.43 -18.82
CA ASP A 187 4.49 13.95 -18.48
C ASP A 187 3.75 13.12 -17.42
N MET A 188 4.29 11.98 -17.00
CA MET A 188 3.62 11.08 -16.05
C MET A 188 3.19 11.78 -14.76
N ARG A 189 4.03 12.66 -14.20
CA ARG A 189 3.68 13.40 -12.99
C ARG A 189 2.56 14.42 -13.21
N LYS A 190 2.57 15.13 -14.33
CA LYS A 190 1.50 16.05 -14.73
C LYS A 190 0.19 15.29 -14.90
N TRP A 191 0.25 14.16 -15.64
CA TRP A 191 -0.89 13.29 -15.86
C TRP A 191 -1.52 12.80 -14.54
N GLU A 192 -0.70 12.35 -13.59
CA GLU A 192 -1.17 11.89 -12.28
C GLU A 192 -1.93 12.98 -11.52
N VAL A 193 -1.33 14.18 -11.43
CA VAL A 193 -1.94 15.32 -10.74
C VAL A 193 -3.26 15.74 -11.39
N GLU A 194 -3.30 15.80 -12.71
CA GLU A 194 -4.50 16.18 -13.45
C GLU A 194 -5.58 15.11 -13.38
N LEU A 195 -5.21 13.82 -13.41
CA LEU A 195 -6.15 12.72 -13.20
C LEU A 195 -6.81 12.81 -11.81
N LEU A 196 -6.03 12.95 -10.76
CA LEU A 196 -6.58 13.05 -9.40
C LEU A 196 -7.50 14.28 -9.24
N ARG A 197 -7.10 15.42 -9.83
CA ARG A 197 -7.95 16.62 -9.84
C ARG A 197 -9.25 16.39 -10.60
N TYR A 198 -9.20 15.74 -11.75
CA TYR A 198 -10.38 15.40 -12.53
C TYR A 198 -11.31 14.46 -11.76
N MET A 199 -10.77 13.42 -11.13
CA MET A 199 -11.54 12.47 -10.33
C MET A 199 -12.22 13.14 -9.13
N GLU A 200 -11.51 14.03 -8.44
CA GLU A 200 -12.08 14.76 -7.30
C GLU A 200 -13.19 15.75 -7.72
N ALA A 201 -13.00 16.42 -8.86
CA ALA A 201 -13.95 17.43 -9.34
C ALA A 201 -15.20 16.82 -10.01
N SER A 202 -15.02 15.75 -10.80
CA SER A 202 -16.07 15.20 -11.66
C SER A 202 -16.69 13.91 -11.15
N HIS A 203 -15.96 13.14 -10.34
CA HIS A 203 -16.35 11.80 -9.86
C HIS A 203 -16.03 11.56 -8.38
N PRO A 204 -16.37 12.51 -7.46
CA PRO A 204 -16.04 12.39 -6.04
C PRO A 204 -16.68 11.15 -5.39
N GLU A 205 -17.81 10.67 -5.92
CA GLU A 205 -18.51 9.48 -5.46
C GLU A 205 -17.66 8.20 -5.56
N ILE A 206 -16.76 8.11 -6.57
CA ILE A 206 -15.87 6.96 -6.74
C ILE A 206 -14.84 6.92 -5.61
N GLY A 207 -14.19 8.05 -5.34
CA GLY A 207 -13.23 8.16 -4.24
C GLY A 207 -13.87 7.90 -2.88
N LYS A 208 -15.09 8.38 -2.67
CA LYS A 208 -15.87 8.11 -1.45
C LYS A 208 -16.19 6.63 -1.30
N ALA A 209 -16.69 5.98 -2.35
CA ALA A 209 -17.01 4.54 -2.32
C ALA A 209 -15.76 3.69 -1.98
N ILE A 210 -14.60 4.00 -2.56
CA ILE A 210 -13.34 3.32 -2.27
C ILE A 210 -12.93 3.48 -0.79
N THR A 211 -13.13 4.68 -0.23
CA THR A 211 -12.76 4.98 1.16
C THR A 211 -13.68 4.29 2.16
N ASP A 212 -14.99 4.33 1.93
CA ASP A 212 -16.02 3.81 2.83
C ASP A 212 -16.05 2.27 2.78
N GLU A 213 -16.09 1.68 1.59
CA GLU A 213 -16.19 0.22 1.41
C GLU A 213 -14.84 -0.50 1.51
N LYS A 214 -13.72 0.21 1.38
CA LYS A 214 -12.34 -0.34 1.36
C LYS A 214 -12.13 -1.47 0.35
N ARG A 215 -12.97 -1.50 -0.69
CA ARG A 215 -12.93 -2.45 -1.81
C ARG A 215 -13.43 -1.76 -3.08
N ILE A 216 -13.07 -2.32 -4.24
CA ILE A 216 -13.62 -1.93 -5.53
C ILE A 216 -14.71 -2.96 -5.86
N THR A 217 -15.97 -2.51 -5.88
CA THR A 217 -17.11 -3.32 -6.35
C THR A 217 -17.20 -3.28 -7.88
N ASP A 218 -17.96 -4.17 -8.47
CA ASP A 218 -18.15 -4.19 -9.92
C ASP A 218 -18.74 -2.87 -10.45
N ASP A 219 -19.67 -2.26 -9.69
CA ASP A 219 -20.23 -0.94 -10.02
C ASP A 219 -19.18 0.17 -9.95
N THR A 220 -18.38 0.18 -8.86
CA THR A 220 -17.29 1.14 -8.69
C THR A 220 -16.22 0.96 -9.77
N GLU A 221 -15.88 -0.27 -10.14
CA GLU A 221 -14.94 -0.56 -11.22
C GLU A 221 -15.46 -0.06 -12.58
N ALA A 222 -16.72 -0.30 -12.88
CA ALA A 222 -17.33 0.16 -14.14
C ALA A 222 -17.30 1.69 -14.25
N LYS A 223 -17.70 2.39 -13.19
CA LYS A 223 -17.64 3.86 -13.13
C LYS A 223 -16.21 4.39 -13.25
N LEU A 224 -15.27 3.77 -12.53
CA LEU A 224 -13.86 4.16 -12.57
C LEU A 224 -13.27 3.98 -13.97
N ARG A 225 -13.56 2.86 -14.66
CA ARG A 225 -13.13 2.63 -16.04
C ARG A 225 -13.70 3.70 -16.98
N GLN A 226 -14.99 3.99 -16.89
CA GLN A 226 -15.62 5.01 -17.73
C GLN A 226 -15.01 6.41 -17.50
N ALA A 227 -14.77 6.79 -16.24
CA ALA A 227 -14.11 8.04 -15.91
C ALA A 227 -12.69 8.13 -16.48
N LEU A 228 -11.90 7.05 -16.34
CA LEU A 228 -10.54 6.98 -16.87
C LEU A 228 -10.50 7.01 -18.41
N GLU A 229 -11.43 6.36 -19.09
CA GLU A 229 -11.55 6.43 -20.56
C GLU A 229 -11.89 7.84 -21.02
N THR A 230 -12.82 8.52 -20.32
CA THR A 230 -13.17 9.92 -20.60
C THR A 230 -11.96 10.83 -20.38
N PHE A 231 -11.26 10.69 -19.27
CA PHE A 231 -10.05 11.47 -18.99
C PHE A 231 -8.98 11.22 -20.05
N LYS A 232 -8.71 9.96 -20.41
CA LYS A 232 -7.75 9.58 -21.44
C LYS A 232 -8.06 10.22 -22.79
N SER A 233 -9.34 10.33 -23.17
CA SER A 233 -9.74 10.93 -24.44
C SER A 233 -9.62 12.46 -24.47
N THR A 234 -9.63 13.12 -23.33
CA THR A 234 -9.62 14.59 -23.20
C THR A 234 -8.27 15.15 -22.77
N TRP A 235 -7.42 14.32 -22.17
CA TRP A 235 -6.11 14.73 -21.67
C TRP A 235 -5.13 15.00 -22.85
N GLN A 236 -4.42 16.13 -22.73
CA GLN A 236 -3.38 16.53 -23.69
C GLN A 236 -2.12 16.90 -22.89
N ALA A 237 -0.97 16.41 -23.36
CA ALA A 237 0.34 16.67 -22.75
C ALA A 237 0.75 18.15 -22.79
#